data_3641319cf2c612796b15527a5564b185
#
_entry.id   3641319cf2c612796b15527a5564b185
#
_cell.length_a   1.000
_cell.length_b   1.000
_cell.length_c   1.000
_cell.angle_alpha   90.00
_cell.angle_beta   90.00
_cell.angle_gamma   90.00
#
_symmetry.space_group_name_H-M   'P 1'
#
loop_
_entity.id
_entity.type
_entity.pdbx_description
1 polymer ?
#
loop_
_entity_poly.entity_id
_entity_poly.type
_entity_poly.pdbx_seq_one_letter_code
_entity_poly.pdbx_strand_id
1 'polypeptide(L)'
;MEYFSTRGSGARISASAAIAQGLAPDGGLFVPAQLPPVTEEALRELLPLGYGARAKRILSMYLPEYSEAELDELVAASHGANFDTAAIAPTRFTDERTGYLELWHGPTSAFKDMALQMLPHLLTASLKKCGEQRGVCILVATSGDTGKAALEGFADVRGTKILVFYPRDGVSDVQRLQMVTQTGENVGVCAVEGNFDDAQTGVKRIFGDRELAERLSAKGWFLSSANSINWGRLLPQIVYYFSAYCDFVNSGRIKCGERVNFCVPTGNFGNILAGWMAKEMGLPVLRFVCASNANNVLTDFIDSGVYDRRRPFHVTTSPSMDILVSSNLERLLYFLSKDTERVAGWMKQLSDEGRYDVGPELRAAVRRDFEAGFCGDAETAEEIARVWRENGYLIDTHTAVASRVLREYRARSGDGTPAVVVSTASPYKFCDSVLRALGVETDAPGTELIGRLERATGTRAPAPLANLAGRAVRFDMCVAPEGQKRVVEEFLG
;
A
#
# COMPACT_ATOMS: atom_id res chain seq x y z
N MET A 1 -2.13 -15.56 19.06
CA MET A 1 -2.95 -14.44 18.47
C MET A 1 -4.04 -15.07 17.62
N GLU A 2 -5.32 -14.74 17.87
CA GLU A 2 -6.45 -15.19 17.06
C GLU A 2 -6.91 -14.09 16.13
N TYR A 3 -7.46 -14.48 14.98
CA TYR A 3 -8.01 -13.58 13.95
C TYR A 3 -9.44 -13.99 13.63
N PHE A 4 -10.26 -13.03 13.22
CA PHE A 4 -11.65 -13.24 12.82
C PHE A 4 -12.11 -12.18 11.82
N SER A 5 -13.29 -12.41 11.20
CA SER A 5 -13.86 -11.51 10.22
C SER A 5 -14.44 -10.25 10.86
N THR A 6 -14.22 -9.10 10.23
CA THR A 6 -14.89 -7.82 10.56
C THR A 6 -16.42 -7.88 10.45
N ARG A 7 -16.98 -8.87 9.74
CA ARG A 7 -18.42 -9.04 9.53
C ARG A 7 -19.04 -10.18 10.36
N GLY A 8 -18.21 -10.86 11.16
CA GLY A 8 -18.64 -11.76 12.24
C GLY A 8 -18.88 -13.21 11.85
N SER A 9 -18.74 -13.60 10.58
CA SER A 9 -18.88 -15.01 10.22
C SER A 9 -17.59 -15.79 10.44
N GLY A 10 -17.73 -17.05 10.80
CA GLY A 10 -16.64 -18.01 10.86
C GLY A 10 -15.99 -18.14 12.23
N ALA A 11 -15.15 -19.16 12.34
CA ALA A 11 -14.36 -19.45 13.53
C ALA A 11 -13.19 -18.46 13.65
N ARG A 12 -12.68 -18.31 14.86
CA ARG A 12 -11.38 -17.67 15.09
C ARG A 12 -10.27 -18.56 14.52
N ILE A 13 -9.33 -17.98 13.85
CA ILE A 13 -8.26 -18.67 13.12
C ILE A 13 -6.89 -18.13 13.51
N SER A 14 -5.83 -18.84 13.16
CA SER A 14 -4.45 -18.41 13.36
C SER A 14 -4.06 -17.28 12.40
N ALA A 15 -2.94 -16.59 12.66
CA ALA A 15 -2.39 -15.60 11.74
C ALA A 15 -2.06 -16.23 10.37
N SER A 16 -1.44 -17.41 10.37
CA SER A 16 -1.14 -18.14 9.14
C SER A 16 -2.39 -18.45 8.33
N ALA A 17 -3.49 -18.89 8.97
CA ALA A 17 -4.74 -19.16 8.28
C ALA A 17 -5.37 -17.88 7.71
N ALA A 18 -5.31 -16.75 8.42
CA ALA A 18 -5.80 -15.46 7.94
C ALA A 18 -5.01 -14.94 6.73
N ILE A 19 -3.68 -15.11 6.73
CA ILE A 19 -2.80 -14.74 5.60
C ILE A 19 -3.05 -15.66 4.41
N ALA A 20 -3.15 -16.98 4.63
CA ALA A 20 -3.37 -17.97 3.59
C ALA A 20 -4.73 -17.78 2.88
N GLN A 21 -5.79 -17.50 3.64
CA GLN A 21 -7.12 -17.24 3.09
C GLN A 21 -7.24 -15.84 2.45
N GLY A 22 -6.59 -14.83 3.03
CA GLY A 22 -6.60 -13.45 2.57
C GLY A 22 -7.91 -12.70 2.77
N LEU A 23 -9.05 -13.34 2.60
CA LEU A 23 -10.40 -12.80 2.76
C LEU A 23 -11.27 -13.80 3.52
N ALA A 24 -12.13 -13.31 4.41
CA ALA A 24 -13.06 -14.19 5.13
C ALA A 24 -14.22 -14.68 4.23
N PRO A 25 -14.83 -15.84 4.56
CA PRO A 25 -15.91 -16.42 3.73
C PRO A 25 -17.14 -15.52 3.54
N ASP A 26 -17.38 -14.60 4.49
CA ASP A 26 -18.47 -13.60 4.43
C ASP A 26 -18.09 -12.33 3.64
N GLY A 27 -16.89 -12.33 3.05
CA GLY A 27 -16.32 -11.16 2.36
C GLY A 27 -15.78 -10.10 3.31
N GLY A 28 -15.78 -10.35 4.63
CA GLY A 28 -15.16 -9.49 5.64
C GLY A 28 -13.64 -9.60 5.67
N LEU A 29 -13.00 -8.67 6.34
CA LEU A 29 -11.54 -8.60 6.43
C LEU A 29 -11.06 -9.20 7.75
N PHE A 30 -9.97 -9.96 7.71
CA PHE A 30 -9.39 -10.49 8.94
C PHE A 30 -8.74 -9.40 9.78
N VAL A 31 -9.02 -9.42 11.08
CA VAL A 31 -8.45 -8.56 12.11
C VAL A 31 -7.96 -9.39 13.28
N PRO A 32 -6.87 -9.00 13.98
CA PRO A 32 -6.46 -9.65 15.23
C PRO A 32 -7.48 -9.38 16.34
N ALA A 33 -7.67 -10.35 17.23
CA ALA A 33 -8.58 -10.23 18.37
C ALA A 33 -8.19 -9.09 19.33
N GLN A 34 -6.91 -8.78 19.38
CA GLN A 34 -6.36 -7.65 20.15
C GLN A 34 -5.12 -7.08 19.46
N LEU A 35 -4.88 -5.78 19.64
CA LEU A 35 -3.63 -5.15 19.24
C LEU A 35 -2.61 -5.33 20.38
N PRO A 36 -1.42 -5.91 20.11
CA PRO A 36 -0.42 -6.14 21.14
C PRO A 36 0.15 -4.81 21.64
N PRO A 37 0.27 -4.59 22.97
CA PRO A 37 0.77 -3.35 23.49
C PRO A 37 2.30 -3.24 23.34
N VAL A 38 2.78 -2.04 23.03
CA VAL A 38 4.20 -1.64 23.09
C VAL A 38 4.32 -0.60 24.18
N THR A 39 4.99 -0.95 25.29
CA THR A 39 5.23 -0.04 26.40
C THR A 39 6.28 1.00 26.03
N GLU A 40 6.39 2.08 26.82
CA GLU A 40 7.46 3.09 26.61
C GLU A 40 8.86 2.46 26.73
N GLU A 41 9.04 1.49 27.61
CA GLU A 41 10.29 0.75 27.75
C GLU A 41 10.60 -0.05 26.47
N ALA A 42 9.64 -0.83 25.97
CA ALA A 42 9.78 -1.56 24.72
C ALA A 42 10.03 -0.61 23.53
N LEU A 43 9.41 0.57 23.51
CA LEU A 43 9.68 1.60 22.52
C LEU A 43 11.13 2.13 22.60
N ARG A 44 11.66 2.32 23.80
CA ARG A 44 13.08 2.71 24.01
C ARG A 44 14.05 1.63 23.52
N GLU A 45 13.70 0.35 23.68
CA GLU A 45 14.49 -0.77 23.14
C GLU A 45 14.55 -0.77 21.60
N LEU A 46 13.53 -0.24 20.90
CA LEU A 46 13.51 -0.12 19.45
C LEU A 46 14.45 0.99 18.91
N LEU A 47 14.78 2.01 19.70
CA LEU A 47 15.53 3.18 19.24
C LEU A 47 16.90 2.81 18.62
N PRO A 48 17.76 1.98 19.24
CA PRO A 48 19.08 1.63 18.70
C PRO A 48 19.02 0.60 17.57
N LEU A 49 17.86 -0.01 17.30
CA LEU A 49 17.75 -1.09 16.35
C LEU A 49 17.67 -0.57 14.91
N GLY A 50 18.22 -1.34 13.96
CA GLY A 50 17.96 -1.14 12.54
C GLY A 50 16.56 -1.64 12.13
N TYR A 51 16.16 -1.29 10.91
CA TYR A 51 14.81 -1.59 10.40
C TYR A 51 14.44 -3.07 10.51
N GLY A 52 15.32 -3.99 10.09
CA GLY A 52 15.06 -5.44 10.14
C GLY A 52 14.79 -5.96 11.56
N ALA A 53 15.57 -5.50 12.54
CA ALA A 53 15.37 -5.89 13.95
C ALA A 53 14.06 -5.31 14.52
N ARG A 54 13.69 -4.07 14.15
CA ARG A 54 12.39 -3.49 14.48
C ARG A 54 11.26 -4.30 13.83
N ALA A 55 11.41 -4.70 12.56
CA ALA A 55 10.45 -5.52 11.85
C ALA A 55 10.23 -6.86 12.56
N LYS A 56 11.31 -7.58 12.89
CA LYS A 56 11.24 -8.84 13.62
C LYS A 56 10.47 -8.66 14.94
N ARG A 57 10.79 -7.62 15.71
CA ARG A 57 10.16 -7.36 17.02
C ARG A 57 8.65 -7.09 16.89
N ILE A 58 8.23 -6.30 15.91
CA ILE A 58 6.81 -5.99 15.68
C ILE A 58 6.07 -7.21 15.12
N LEU A 59 6.64 -7.90 14.13
CA LEU A 59 6.03 -9.06 13.50
C LEU A 59 5.82 -10.21 14.49
N SER A 60 6.77 -10.47 15.40
CA SER A 60 6.67 -11.53 16.41
C SER A 60 5.44 -11.38 17.31
N MET A 61 4.99 -10.15 17.56
CA MET A 61 3.79 -9.90 18.38
C MET A 61 2.49 -10.38 17.70
N TYR A 62 2.47 -10.41 16.37
CA TYR A 62 1.31 -10.80 15.56
C TYR A 62 1.38 -12.23 15.03
N LEU A 63 2.58 -12.80 14.97
CA LEU A 63 2.88 -14.10 14.37
C LEU A 63 3.44 -15.10 15.40
N PRO A 64 2.72 -15.41 16.50
CA PRO A 64 3.26 -16.24 17.58
C PRO A 64 3.54 -17.70 17.16
N GLU A 65 2.99 -18.14 16.04
CA GLU A 65 3.25 -19.46 15.47
C GLU A 65 4.53 -19.53 14.61
N TYR A 66 5.25 -18.41 14.43
CA TYR A 66 6.52 -18.35 13.73
C TYR A 66 7.67 -18.37 14.74
N SER A 67 8.65 -19.22 14.50
CA SER A 67 9.88 -19.24 15.30
C SER A 67 10.73 -17.98 15.01
N GLU A 68 11.68 -17.69 15.90
CA GLU A 68 12.64 -16.61 15.72
C GLU A 68 13.43 -16.75 14.42
N ALA A 69 13.86 -17.98 14.08
CA ALA A 69 14.59 -18.25 12.85
C ALA A 69 13.74 -18.00 11.60
N GLU A 70 12.46 -18.43 11.61
CA GLU A 70 11.53 -18.15 10.50
C GLU A 70 11.30 -16.65 10.32
N LEU A 71 11.23 -15.89 11.41
CA LEU A 71 11.10 -14.42 11.34
C LEU A 71 12.38 -13.75 10.82
N ASP A 72 13.56 -14.24 11.21
CA ASP A 72 14.85 -13.74 10.69
C ASP A 72 14.96 -14.00 9.17
N GLU A 73 14.64 -15.21 8.71
CA GLU A 73 14.62 -15.55 7.29
C GLU A 73 13.61 -14.69 6.51
N LEU A 74 12.41 -14.51 7.06
CA LEU A 74 11.35 -13.70 6.47
C LEU A 74 11.79 -12.24 6.29
N VAL A 75 12.37 -11.63 7.33
CA VAL A 75 12.82 -10.23 7.29
C VAL A 75 14.01 -10.07 6.35
N ALA A 76 14.98 -10.98 6.40
CA ALA A 76 16.17 -10.94 5.54
C ALA A 76 15.81 -11.07 4.04
N ALA A 77 14.86 -11.95 3.71
CA ALA A 77 14.38 -12.14 2.34
C ALA A 77 13.57 -10.93 1.81
N SER A 78 12.90 -10.20 2.72
CA SER A 78 11.95 -9.14 2.35
C SER A 78 12.56 -7.75 2.38
N HIS A 79 13.37 -7.44 3.39
CA HIS A 79 13.91 -6.11 3.67
C HIS A 79 15.43 -6.18 3.82
N GLY A 80 16.13 -6.45 2.73
CA GLY A 80 17.56 -6.65 2.69
C GLY A 80 18.22 -5.99 1.48
N ALA A 81 19.04 -6.75 0.76
CA ALA A 81 19.81 -6.29 -0.40
C ALA A 81 18.95 -5.86 -1.60
N ASN A 82 17.65 -6.14 -1.59
CA ASN A 82 16.66 -5.68 -2.57
C ASN A 82 16.25 -4.21 -2.39
N PHE A 83 16.68 -3.57 -1.30
CA PHE A 83 16.52 -2.12 -1.07
C PHE A 83 17.83 -1.38 -1.34
N ASP A 84 17.76 -0.16 -1.86
CA ASP A 84 18.93 0.65 -2.23
C ASP A 84 19.59 1.35 -1.03
N THR A 85 18.98 1.23 0.16
CA THR A 85 19.51 1.74 1.42
C THR A 85 19.35 0.74 2.57
N ALA A 86 20.35 0.62 3.43
CA ALA A 86 20.30 -0.21 4.63
C ALA A 86 19.27 0.28 5.66
N ALA A 87 18.86 1.54 5.59
CA ALA A 87 17.81 2.11 6.43
C ALA A 87 16.40 1.63 6.03
N ILE A 88 16.24 1.04 4.83
CA ILE A 88 15.00 0.51 4.24
C ILE A 88 13.92 1.60 4.05
N ALA A 89 13.57 2.32 5.11
CA ALA A 89 12.56 3.38 5.15
C ALA A 89 13.08 4.58 5.94
N PRO A 90 14.07 5.33 5.41
CA PRO A 90 14.65 6.47 6.11
C PRO A 90 13.69 7.65 6.19
N THR A 91 13.84 8.47 7.24
CA THR A 91 13.13 9.73 7.35
C THR A 91 14.04 10.90 6.94
N ARG A 92 13.71 11.58 5.85
CA ARG A 92 14.39 12.78 5.37
C ARG A 92 13.80 14.03 6.02
N PHE A 93 14.58 14.74 6.81
CA PHE A 93 14.13 15.97 7.46
C PHE A 93 14.38 17.19 6.57
N THR A 94 13.35 18.01 6.38
CA THR A 94 13.43 19.29 5.64
C THR A 94 13.53 20.50 6.57
N ASP A 95 13.02 20.35 7.79
CA ASP A 95 13.13 21.33 8.86
C ASP A 95 13.06 20.64 10.25
N GLU A 96 13.03 21.41 11.34
CA GLU A 96 13.01 20.88 12.71
C GLU A 96 11.72 20.11 13.06
N ARG A 97 10.63 20.33 12.31
CA ARG A 97 9.30 19.80 12.62
C ARG A 97 8.72 18.91 11.53
N THR A 98 9.38 18.78 10.38
CA THR A 98 8.85 18.04 9.23
C THR A 98 9.87 17.03 8.73
N GLY A 99 9.47 15.76 8.74
CA GLY A 99 10.20 14.67 8.13
C GLY A 99 9.38 13.99 7.04
N TYR A 100 10.02 13.58 5.97
CA TYR A 100 9.45 12.75 4.91
C TYR A 100 9.92 11.32 5.09
N LEU A 101 8.99 10.41 5.38
CA LEU A 101 9.28 8.98 5.49
C LEU A 101 9.33 8.37 4.08
N GLU A 102 10.52 8.10 3.60
CA GLU A 102 10.76 7.59 2.25
C GLU A 102 10.51 6.08 2.19
N LEU A 103 9.38 5.66 1.62
CA LEU A 103 8.97 4.25 1.49
C LEU A 103 9.25 3.66 0.10
N TRP A 104 10.07 4.32 -0.72
CA TRP A 104 10.26 4.02 -2.12
C TRP A 104 11.69 3.53 -2.47
N HIS A 105 12.47 3.12 -1.48
CA HIS A 105 13.81 2.56 -1.65
C HIS A 105 13.83 1.09 -2.08
N GLY A 106 12.67 0.46 -2.20
CA GLY A 106 12.52 -0.90 -2.68
C GLY A 106 12.63 -1.03 -4.21
N PRO A 107 12.61 -2.27 -4.72
CA PRO A 107 12.92 -2.59 -6.11
C PRO A 107 11.92 -2.02 -7.14
N THR A 108 10.75 -1.56 -6.72
CA THR A 108 9.78 -0.94 -7.63
C THR A 108 9.59 0.56 -7.41
N SER A 109 10.35 1.12 -6.49
CA SER A 109 10.36 2.55 -6.15
C SER A 109 9.01 3.08 -5.69
N ALA A 110 8.25 2.27 -4.92
CA ALA A 110 6.98 2.62 -4.32
C ALA A 110 6.78 1.91 -2.97
N PHE A 111 6.00 2.52 -2.06
CA PHE A 111 5.73 1.98 -0.70
C PHE A 111 5.14 0.57 -0.70
N LYS A 112 4.56 0.15 -1.81
CA LYS A 112 3.98 -1.18 -1.96
C LYS A 112 5.02 -2.29 -1.77
N ASP A 113 6.30 -2.00 -2.03
CA ASP A 113 7.41 -2.91 -1.77
C ASP A 113 7.52 -3.29 -0.30
N MET A 114 7.24 -2.35 0.63
CA MET A 114 7.31 -2.59 2.07
C MET A 114 6.49 -3.81 2.51
N ALA A 115 5.40 -4.10 1.82
CA ALA A 115 4.54 -5.25 2.10
C ALA A 115 4.63 -6.34 1.03
N LEU A 116 4.81 -5.99 -0.24
CA LEU A 116 4.81 -6.97 -1.33
C LEU A 116 6.14 -7.72 -1.48
N GLN A 117 7.24 -7.21 -0.94
CA GLN A 117 8.46 -8.00 -0.79
C GLN A 117 8.32 -9.05 0.33
N MET A 118 7.46 -8.83 1.32
CA MET A 118 7.24 -9.75 2.45
C MET A 118 6.10 -10.74 2.21
N LEU A 119 5.02 -10.33 1.56
CA LEU A 119 3.82 -11.16 1.38
C LEU A 119 4.09 -12.53 0.77
N PRO A 120 4.91 -12.70 -0.28
CA PRO A 120 5.17 -14.03 -0.85
C PRO A 120 5.76 -15.01 0.16
N HIS A 121 6.71 -14.56 0.96
CA HIS A 121 7.35 -15.37 2.00
C HIS A 121 6.39 -15.67 3.16
N LEU A 122 5.63 -14.67 3.62
CA LEU A 122 4.57 -14.87 4.61
C LEU A 122 3.51 -15.86 4.11
N LEU A 123 3.07 -15.72 2.86
CA LEU A 123 2.04 -16.55 2.27
C LEU A 123 2.50 -18.01 2.15
N THR A 124 3.69 -18.24 1.60
CA THR A 124 4.22 -19.61 1.44
C THR A 124 4.47 -20.30 2.79
N ALA A 125 5.02 -19.57 3.77
CA ALA A 125 5.17 -20.10 5.13
C ALA A 125 3.81 -20.37 5.78
N SER A 126 2.83 -19.48 5.60
CA SER A 126 1.46 -19.64 6.11
C SER A 126 0.77 -20.86 5.50
N LEU A 127 0.84 -21.04 4.18
CA LEU A 127 0.28 -22.21 3.47
C LEU A 127 0.88 -23.51 4.01
N LYS A 128 2.21 -23.55 4.18
CA LYS A 128 2.89 -24.71 4.78
C LYS A 128 2.39 -25.01 6.19
N LYS A 129 2.22 -23.97 7.05
CA LYS A 129 1.69 -24.13 8.42
C LYS A 129 0.23 -24.60 8.43
N CYS A 130 -0.55 -24.25 7.41
CA CYS A 130 -1.93 -24.71 7.22
C CYS A 130 -2.04 -26.11 6.57
N GLY A 131 -0.93 -26.74 6.20
CA GLY A 131 -0.91 -28.05 5.55
C GLY A 131 -1.32 -28.03 4.07
N GLU A 132 -1.37 -26.86 3.42
CA GLU A 132 -1.66 -26.74 1.99
C GLU A 132 -0.46 -27.23 1.17
N GLN A 133 -0.71 -28.16 0.24
CA GLN A 133 0.31 -28.77 -0.60
C GLN A 133 0.31 -28.24 -2.04
N ARG A 134 -0.77 -27.57 -2.45
CA ARG A 134 -0.88 -27.01 -3.81
C ARG A 134 -0.05 -25.73 -3.93
N GLY A 135 0.39 -25.45 -5.15
CA GLY A 135 0.93 -24.15 -5.49
C GLY A 135 -0.16 -23.07 -5.55
N VAL A 136 0.21 -21.83 -5.28
CA VAL A 136 -0.70 -20.68 -5.36
C VAL A 136 -0.40 -19.85 -6.61
N CYS A 137 -1.42 -19.54 -7.39
CA CYS A 137 -1.33 -18.55 -8.47
C CYS A 137 -2.01 -17.25 -8.05
N ILE A 138 -1.24 -16.19 -8.01
CA ILE A 138 -1.71 -14.85 -7.67
C ILE A 138 -2.22 -14.18 -8.94
N LEU A 139 -3.50 -13.78 -8.95
CA LEU A 139 -4.07 -12.97 -10.01
C LEU A 139 -4.23 -11.52 -9.55
N VAL A 140 -3.74 -10.60 -10.36
CA VAL A 140 -3.80 -9.17 -10.09
C VAL A 140 -4.36 -8.44 -11.30
N ALA A 141 -5.40 -7.63 -11.10
CA ALA A 141 -5.74 -6.54 -12.02
C ALA A 141 -5.14 -5.24 -11.44
N THR A 142 -4.46 -4.46 -12.27
CA THR A 142 -3.72 -3.28 -11.81
C THR A 142 -3.84 -2.10 -12.77
N SER A 143 -3.82 -0.89 -12.21
CA SER A 143 -3.59 0.36 -12.93
C SER A 143 -2.12 0.83 -12.88
N GLY A 144 -1.17 -0.04 -12.44
CA GLY A 144 0.26 0.28 -12.43
C GLY A 144 1.04 -0.30 -11.25
N ASP A 145 1.30 0.50 -10.23
CA ASP A 145 2.25 0.21 -9.14
C ASP A 145 2.02 -1.10 -8.38
N THR A 146 0.75 -1.47 -8.11
CA THR A 146 0.46 -2.69 -7.36
C THR A 146 0.84 -3.94 -8.14
N GLY A 147 0.57 -3.96 -9.45
CA GLY A 147 0.93 -5.08 -10.31
C GLY A 147 2.45 -5.25 -10.39
N LYS A 148 3.18 -4.14 -10.63
CA LYS A 148 4.64 -4.19 -10.67
C LYS A 148 5.24 -4.66 -9.35
N ALA A 149 4.79 -4.12 -8.22
CA ALA A 149 5.32 -4.51 -6.90
C ALA A 149 4.99 -5.98 -6.55
N ALA A 150 3.81 -6.49 -6.99
CA ALA A 150 3.47 -7.89 -6.83
C ALA A 150 4.34 -8.79 -7.72
N LEU A 151 4.53 -8.43 -9.00
CA LEU A 151 5.42 -9.18 -9.91
C LEU A 151 6.83 -9.31 -9.31
N GLU A 152 7.38 -8.20 -8.81
CA GLU A 152 8.73 -8.20 -8.22
C GLU A 152 8.82 -9.07 -6.97
N GLY A 153 7.85 -8.94 -6.06
CA GLY A 153 7.86 -9.69 -4.81
C GLY A 153 7.67 -11.20 -5.01
N PHE A 154 6.83 -11.61 -5.96
CA PHE A 154 6.57 -13.02 -6.25
C PHE A 154 7.56 -13.65 -7.25
N ALA A 155 8.42 -12.87 -7.91
CA ALA A 155 9.38 -13.40 -8.88
C ALA A 155 10.25 -14.49 -8.25
N ASP A 156 10.25 -15.67 -8.87
CA ASP A 156 11.04 -16.84 -8.49
C ASP A 156 10.80 -17.39 -7.07
N VAL A 157 9.73 -16.96 -6.39
CA VAL A 157 9.34 -17.53 -5.10
C VAL A 157 8.72 -18.91 -5.31
N ARG A 158 9.37 -19.93 -4.74
CA ARG A 158 9.00 -21.34 -4.91
C ARG A 158 7.55 -21.61 -4.45
N GLY A 159 6.81 -22.38 -5.25
CA GLY A 159 5.42 -22.75 -4.93
C GLY A 159 4.41 -21.64 -5.29
N THR A 160 4.87 -20.59 -5.93
CA THR A 160 4.00 -19.49 -6.40
C THR A 160 4.08 -19.30 -7.91
N LYS A 161 3.00 -18.83 -8.49
CA LYS A 161 2.95 -18.18 -9.82
C LYS A 161 2.20 -16.86 -9.67
N ILE A 162 2.51 -15.90 -10.53
CA ILE A 162 1.79 -14.63 -10.56
C ILE A 162 1.46 -14.22 -12.00
N LEU A 163 0.22 -13.81 -12.21
CA LEU A 163 -0.26 -13.29 -13.48
C LEU A 163 -0.94 -11.94 -13.27
N VAL A 164 -0.42 -10.93 -13.95
CA VAL A 164 -0.90 -9.55 -13.86
C VAL A 164 -1.61 -9.16 -15.14
N PHE A 165 -2.84 -8.69 -14.99
CA PHE A 165 -3.63 -8.05 -16.06
C PHE A 165 -3.62 -6.53 -15.87
N TYR A 166 -3.37 -5.78 -16.94
CA TYR A 166 -3.40 -4.32 -16.93
C TYR A 166 -4.13 -3.77 -18.16
N PRO A 167 -4.83 -2.64 -18.08
CA PRO A 167 -5.47 -2.03 -19.24
C PRO A 167 -4.42 -1.52 -20.22
N ARG A 168 -4.55 -1.86 -21.50
CA ARG A 168 -3.56 -1.51 -22.53
C ARG A 168 -3.22 -0.02 -22.56
N ASP A 169 -4.23 0.83 -22.43
CA ASP A 169 -4.11 2.28 -22.57
C ASP A 169 -4.28 3.03 -21.23
N GLY A 170 -4.25 2.32 -20.09
CA GLY A 170 -4.58 2.87 -18.77
C GLY A 170 -3.42 2.97 -17.78
N VAL A 171 -2.16 2.79 -18.22
CA VAL A 171 -0.95 2.88 -17.37
C VAL A 171 0.09 3.79 -18.04
N SER A 172 0.94 4.45 -17.24
CA SER A 172 2.03 5.24 -17.79
C SER A 172 3.09 4.37 -18.49
N ASP A 173 3.84 4.95 -19.45
CA ASP A 173 4.92 4.22 -20.12
C ASP A 173 5.94 3.59 -19.16
N VAL A 174 6.31 4.32 -18.12
CA VAL A 174 7.23 3.82 -17.09
C VAL A 174 6.63 2.61 -16.37
N GLN A 175 5.38 2.69 -15.93
CA GLN A 175 4.69 1.58 -15.25
C GLN A 175 4.50 0.37 -16.16
N ARG A 176 4.12 0.60 -17.42
CA ARG A 176 4.00 -0.47 -18.42
C ARG A 176 5.34 -1.17 -18.63
N LEU A 177 6.41 -0.42 -18.89
CA LEU A 177 7.74 -0.99 -19.07
C LEU A 177 8.23 -1.74 -17.84
N GLN A 178 7.99 -1.22 -16.64
CA GLN A 178 8.31 -1.94 -15.41
C GLN A 178 7.64 -3.33 -15.34
N MET A 179 6.41 -3.49 -15.85
CA MET A 179 5.69 -4.78 -15.86
C MET A 179 6.16 -5.67 -17.01
N VAL A 180 6.17 -5.17 -18.25
CA VAL A 180 6.44 -6.01 -19.44
C VAL A 180 7.91 -6.43 -19.58
N THR A 181 8.81 -5.82 -18.82
CA THR A 181 10.22 -6.20 -18.74
C THR A 181 10.55 -7.01 -17.49
N GLN A 182 9.54 -7.42 -16.69
CA GLN A 182 9.75 -8.19 -15.47
C GLN A 182 10.45 -9.51 -15.76
N THR A 183 11.45 -9.85 -14.94
CA THR A 183 12.16 -11.13 -14.93
C THR A 183 11.50 -12.12 -13.97
N GLY A 184 11.89 -13.39 -14.05
CA GLY A 184 11.38 -14.50 -13.26
C GLY A 184 10.69 -15.55 -14.13
N GLU A 185 10.77 -16.82 -13.71
CA GLU A 185 10.21 -17.96 -14.46
C GLU A 185 8.73 -18.21 -14.14
N ASN A 186 8.26 -17.70 -13.00
CA ASN A 186 6.92 -17.92 -12.46
C ASN A 186 6.00 -16.70 -12.65
N VAL A 187 6.39 -15.72 -13.47
CA VAL A 187 5.64 -14.46 -13.68
C VAL A 187 5.01 -14.41 -15.07
N GLY A 188 3.83 -13.85 -15.17
CA GLY A 188 3.14 -13.56 -16.41
C GLY A 188 2.51 -12.17 -16.39
N VAL A 189 2.48 -11.51 -17.54
CA VAL A 189 1.87 -10.18 -17.72
C VAL A 189 1.07 -10.19 -19.00
N CYS A 190 -0.18 -9.70 -18.94
CA CYS A 190 -1.06 -9.62 -20.08
C CYS A 190 -1.81 -8.29 -20.10
N ALA A 191 -1.75 -7.58 -21.21
CA ALA A 191 -2.59 -6.42 -21.45
C ALA A 191 -4.04 -6.86 -21.73
N VAL A 192 -4.99 -6.04 -21.30
CA VAL A 192 -6.41 -6.23 -21.59
C VAL A 192 -6.91 -5.03 -22.40
N GLU A 193 -7.64 -5.29 -23.48
CA GLU A 193 -8.34 -4.24 -24.22
C GLU A 193 -9.45 -3.65 -23.35
N GLY A 194 -9.52 -2.31 -23.27
CA GLY A 194 -10.45 -1.61 -22.39
C GLY A 194 -9.76 -0.90 -21.23
N ASN A 195 -10.51 -0.65 -20.17
CA ASN A 195 -10.07 0.11 -19.01
C ASN A 195 -9.77 -0.81 -17.79
N PHE A 196 -9.43 -0.18 -16.66
CA PHE A 196 -9.11 -0.92 -15.43
C PHE A 196 -10.30 -1.76 -14.91
N ASP A 197 -11.52 -1.27 -15.05
CA ASP A 197 -12.72 -1.98 -14.57
C ASP A 197 -12.98 -3.24 -15.40
N ASP A 198 -12.64 -3.23 -16.70
CA ASP A 198 -12.71 -4.40 -17.58
C ASP A 198 -11.73 -5.48 -17.11
N ALA A 199 -10.48 -5.12 -16.89
CA ALA A 199 -9.46 -6.03 -16.38
C ALA A 199 -9.85 -6.60 -14.99
N GLN A 200 -10.34 -5.75 -14.09
CA GLN A 200 -10.76 -6.16 -12.75
C GLN A 200 -11.99 -7.08 -12.77
N THR A 201 -12.96 -6.76 -13.62
CA THR A 201 -14.18 -7.57 -13.77
C THR A 201 -13.86 -8.97 -14.30
N GLY A 202 -12.94 -9.07 -15.27
CA GLY A 202 -12.47 -10.37 -15.75
C GLY A 202 -11.81 -11.20 -14.65
N VAL A 203 -10.92 -10.61 -13.85
CA VAL A 203 -10.30 -11.28 -12.69
C VAL A 203 -11.35 -11.73 -11.67
N LYS A 204 -12.35 -10.89 -11.35
CA LYS A 204 -13.47 -11.27 -10.45
C LYS A 204 -14.27 -12.45 -10.98
N ARG A 205 -14.55 -12.49 -12.29
CA ARG A 205 -15.25 -13.64 -12.94
C ARG A 205 -14.44 -14.92 -12.82
N ILE A 206 -13.11 -14.85 -13.01
CA ILE A 206 -12.20 -15.98 -12.86
C ILE A 206 -12.24 -16.52 -11.43
N PHE A 207 -12.19 -15.67 -10.40
CA PHE A 207 -12.31 -16.09 -9.01
C PHE A 207 -13.67 -16.71 -8.68
N GLY A 208 -14.74 -16.34 -9.37
CA GLY A 208 -16.09 -16.89 -9.21
C GLY A 208 -16.33 -18.20 -9.99
N ASP A 209 -15.39 -18.62 -10.83
CA ASP A 209 -15.53 -19.79 -11.70
C ASP A 209 -15.14 -21.09 -10.97
N ARG A 210 -16.15 -21.81 -10.47
CA ARG A 210 -15.95 -23.06 -9.71
C ARG A 210 -15.37 -24.17 -10.55
N GLU A 211 -15.79 -24.33 -11.81
CA GLU A 211 -15.27 -25.38 -12.69
C GLU A 211 -13.79 -25.16 -12.98
N LEU A 212 -13.38 -23.90 -13.21
CA LEU A 212 -11.97 -23.56 -13.34
C LEU A 212 -11.20 -23.88 -12.05
N ALA A 213 -11.72 -23.49 -10.90
CA ALA A 213 -11.09 -23.75 -9.61
C ALA A 213 -10.86 -25.26 -9.36
N GLU A 214 -11.84 -26.11 -9.71
CA GLU A 214 -11.74 -27.56 -9.61
C GLU A 214 -10.66 -28.13 -10.56
N ARG A 215 -10.65 -27.68 -11.83
CA ARG A 215 -9.63 -28.10 -12.80
C ARG A 215 -8.22 -27.69 -12.37
N LEU A 216 -8.04 -26.46 -11.86
CA LEU A 216 -6.75 -26.00 -11.36
C LEU A 216 -6.32 -26.77 -10.11
N SER A 217 -7.26 -27.06 -9.21
CA SER A 217 -7.00 -27.87 -8.04
C SER A 217 -6.52 -29.29 -8.40
N ALA A 218 -7.11 -29.92 -9.40
CA ALA A 218 -6.66 -31.22 -9.91
C ALA A 218 -5.23 -31.17 -10.49
N LYS A 219 -4.79 -30.00 -10.97
CA LYS A 219 -3.42 -29.76 -11.44
C LYS A 219 -2.46 -29.32 -10.31
N GLY A 220 -2.92 -29.27 -9.08
CA GLY A 220 -2.12 -28.85 -7.92
C GLY A 220 -1.97 -27.34 -7.74
N TRP A 221 -2.89 -26.56 -8.29
CA TRP A 221 -2.89 -25.08 -8.16
C TRP A 221 -4.21 -24.57 -7.57
N PHE A 222 -4.14 -23.45 -6.85
CA PHE A 222 -5.32 -22.66 -6.52
C PHE A 222 -5.05 -21.18 -6.74
N LEU A 223 -6.13 -20.40 -6.92
CA LEU A 223 -6.04 -18.96 -7.18
C LEU A 223 -6.09 -18.16 -5.87
N SER A 224 -5.28 -17.13 -5.77
CA SER A 224 -5.31 -16.15 -4.68
C SER A 224 -5.00 -14.76 -5.22
N SER A 225 -5.10 -13.77 -4.35
CA SER A 225 -4.88 -12.36 -4.70
C SER A 225 -3.84 -11.72 -3.77
N ALA A 226 -2.99 -10.87 -4.34
CA ALA A 226 -2.09 -9.99 -3.59
C ALA A 226 -2.76 -8.66 -3.20
N ASN A 227 -4.06 -8.63 -3.02
CA ASN A 227 -4.81 -7.40 -2.74
C ASN A 227 -4.45 -6.78 -1.37
N SER A 228 -4.65 -5.45 -1.23
CA SER A 228 -4.36 -4.71 0.01
C SER A 228 -5.21 -5.14 1.21
N ILE A 229 -6.28 -5.91 0.98
CA ILE A 229 -7.15 -6.45 2.04
C ILE A 229 -6.54 -7.64 2.77
N ASN A 230 -5.56 -8.36 2.20
CA ASN A 230 -4.89 -9.46 2.88
C ASN A 230 -4.15 -8.92 4.11
N TRP A 231 -4.30 -9.61 5.27
CA TRP A 231 -3.60 -9.26 6.50
C TRP A 231 -2.07 -9.23 6.34
N GLY A 232 -1.52 -10.17 5.55
CA GLY A 232 -0.09 -10.20 5.23
C GLY A 232 0.42 -8.98 4.44
N ARG A 233 -0.49 -8.15 3.88
CA ARG A 233 -0.17 -6.87 3.27
C ARG A 233 -0.27 -5.70 4.24
N LEU A 234 -1.15 -5.80 5.24
CA LEU A 234 -1.32 -4.74 6.25
C LEU A 234 -0.22 -4.80 7.31
N LEU A 235 0.05 -5.99 7.84
CA LEU A 235 0.96 -6.21 8.97
C LEU A 235 2.36 -5.60 8.77
N PRO A 236 3.07 -5.79 7.65
CA PRO A 236 4.40 -5.22 7.48
C PRO A 236 4.43 -3.69 7.52
N GLN A 237 3.31 -3.04 7.23
CA GLN A 237 3.20 -1.59 7.19
C GLN A 237 3.20 -0.95 8.58
N ILE A 238 2.91 -1.70 9.63
CA ILE A 238 2.99 -1.18 11.02
C ILE A 238 4.43 -0.81 11.37
N VAL A 239 5.40 -1.54 10.86
CA VAL A 239 6.83 -1.42 11.21
C VAL A 239 7.39 -0.04 10.90
N TYR A 240 7.12 0.51 9.72
CA TYR A 240 7.73 1.77 9.32
C TYR A 240 7.19 3.00 10.10
N TYR A 241 6.03 2.91 10.73
CA TYR A 241 5.56 3.95 11.63
C TYR A 241 6.39 4.00 12.92
N PHE A 242 6.71 2.84 13.50
CA PHE A 242 7.65 2.76 14.61
C PHE A 242 9.05 3.23 14.19
N SER A 243 9.49 2.86 12.98
CA SER A 243 10.80 3.26 12.46
C SER A 243 10.91 4.78 12.29
N ALA A 244 9.92 5.43 11.67
CA ALA A 244 9.88 6.88 11.53
C ALA A 244 9.88 7.61 12.88
N TYR A 245 9.16 7.10 13.86
CA TYR A 245 9.19 7.65 15.23
C TYR A 245 10.58 7.54 15.84
N CYS A 246 11.23 6.38 15.71
CA CYS A 246 12.61 6.19 16.18
C CYS A 246 13.58 7.16 15.49
N ASP A 247 13.41 7.45 14.20
CA ASP A 247 14.26 8.41 13.49
C ASP A 247 14.11 9.83 14.05
N PHE A 248 12.90 10.25 14.40
CA PHE A 248 12.66 11.54 15.05
C PHE A 248 13.34 11.63 16.43
N VAL A 249 13.24 10.58 17.25
CA VAL A 249 13.91 10.53 18.56
C VAL A 249 15.43 10.50 18.38
N ASN A 250 15.96 9.64 17.51
CA ASN A 250 17.40 9.47 17.29
C ASN A 250 18.05 10.73 16.69
N SER A 251 17.29 11.51 15.91
CA SER A 251 17.76 12.80 15.39
C SER A 251 17.73 13.94 16.42
N GLY A 252 17.20 13.70 17.62
CA GLY A 252 17.08 14.69 18.69
C GLY A 252 15.97 15.73 18.49
N ARG A 253 15.09 15.56 17.49
CA ARG A 253 13.96 16.47 17.20
C ARG A 253 12.81 16.32 18.18
N ILE A 254 12.66 15.15 18.75
CA ILE A 254 11.72 14.89 19.86
C ILE A 254 12.40 14.02 20.92
N LYS A 255 11.85 14.03 22.12
CA LYS A 255 12.20 13.05 23.16
C LYS A 255 11.29 11.83 23.05
N CYS A 256 11.78 10.67 23.50
CA CYS A 256 10.95 9.47 23.58
C CYS A 256 9.72 9.76 24.48
N GLY A 257 8.53 9.42 23.98
CA GLY A 257 7.24 9.73 24.61
C GLY A 257 6.57 11.02 24.09
N GLU A 258 7.30 11.93 23.45
CA GLU A 258 6.69 13.09 22.79
C GLU A 258 5.91 12.66 21.54
N ARG A 259 4.79 13.34 21.27
CA ARG A 259 3.87 12.98 20.18
C ARG A 259 4.30 13.54 18.84
N VAL A 260 3.98 12.79 17.78
CA VAL A 260 4.12 13.21 16.38
C VAL A 260 2.79 13.10 15.66
N ASN A 261 2.64 13.85 14.56
CA ASN A 261 1.57 13.65 13.59
C ASN A 261 2.07 12.83 12.40
N PHE A 262 1.18 12.08 11.75
CA PHE A 262 1.45 11.47 10.45
C PHE A 262 0.47 12.00 9.41
N CYS A 263 0.97 12.53 8.31
CA CYS A 263 0.18 12.89 7.14
C CYS A 263 0.40 11.85 6.04
N VAL A 264 -0.68 11.20 5.63
CA VAL A 264 -0.62 10.00 4.78
C VAL A 264 -1.43 10.22 3.52
N PRO A 265 -0.80 10.14 2.32
CA PRO A 265 -1.55 10.12 1.07
C PRO A 265 -2.33 8.81 1.00
N THR A 266 -3.66 8.90 0.95
CA THR A 266 -4.53 7.78 1.28
C THR A 266 -5.48 7.43 0.14
N GLY A 267 -5.43 6.17 -0.29
CA GLY A 267 -6.42 5.53 -1.17
C GLY A 267 -7.16 4.41 -0.41
N ASN A 268 -6.69 3.17 -0.52
CA ASN A 268 -7.33 1.98 0.08
C ASN A 268 -7.24 1.88 1.62
N PHE A 269 -6.84 2.94 2.30
CA PHE A 269 -6.76 3.08 3.76
C PHE A 269 -5.77 2.13 4.47
N GLY A 270 -5.10 1.22 3.78
CA GLY A 270 -4.19 0.24 4.40
C GLY A 270 -3.01 0.89 5.11
N ASN A 271 -2.35 1.84 4.45
CA ASN A 271 -1.20 2.55 4.97
C ASN A 271 -1.56 3.32 6.27
N ILE A 272 -2.52 4.23 6.23
CA ILE A 272 -2.91 5.04 7.39
C ILE A 272 -3.49 4.20 8.53
N LEU A 273 -4.19 3.10 8.22
CA LEU A 273 -4.69 2.14 9.21
C LEU A 273 -3.54 1.46 9.95
N ALA A 274 -2.47 1.07 9.25
CA ALA A 274 -1.28 0.50 9.89
C ALA A 274 -0.65 1.49 10.91
N GLY A 275 -0.63 2.79 10.57
CA GLY A 275 -0.22 3.84 11.50
C GLY A 275 -1.16 3.95 12.70
N TRP A 276 -2.47 3.94 12.47
CA TRP A 276 -3.45 3.97 13.56
C TRP A 276 -3.32 2.74 14.48
N MET A 277 -3.08 1.57 13.92
CA MET A 277 -2.79 0.37 14.72
C MET A 277 -1.51 0.54 15.55
N ALA A 278 -0.45 1.13 14.99
CA ALA A 278 0.76 1.46 15.74
C ALA A 278 0.46 2.40 16.92
N LYS A 279 -0.41 3.41 16.75
CA LYS A 279 -0.88 4.28 17.83
C LYS A 279 -1.61 3.49 18.91
N GLU A 280 -2.55 2.63 18.54
CA GLU A 280 -3.29 1.78 19.48
C GLU A 280 -2.39 0.75 20.18
N MET A 281 -1.26 0.37 19.57
CA MET A 281 -0.21 -0.40 20.24
C MET A 281 0.59 0.40 21.27
N GLY A 282 0.56 1.73 21.22
CA GLY A 282 1.27 2.61 22.16
C GLY A 282 2.27 3.57 21.53
N LEU A 283 2.39 3.61 20.20
CA LEU A 283 3.22 4.61 19.53
C LEU A 283 2.68 6.03 19.82
N PRO A 284 3.52 6.99 20.30
CA PRO A 284 3.06 8.32 20.65
C PRO A 284 2.67 9.15 19.40
N VAL A 285 1.46 8.96 18.92
CA VAL A 285 0.89 9.72 17.81
C VAL A 285 -0.23 10.61 18.31
N LEU A 286 -0.20 11.90 17.93
CA LEU A 286 -1.28 12.82 18.24
C LEU A 286 -2.43 12.68 17.24
N ARG A 287 -2.14 12.87 15.95
CA ARG A 287 -3.14 12.87 14.86
C ARG A 287 -2.61 12.15 13.63
N PHE A 288 -3.54 11.57 12.89
CA PHE A 288 -3.36 11.19 11.48
C PHE A 288 -4.09 12.19 10.60
N VAL A 289 -3.38 12.75 9.64
CA VAL A 289 -3.95 13.62 8.61
C VAL A 289 -4.12 12.79 7.35
N CYS A 290 -5.37 12.43 7.06
CA CYS A 290 -5.73 11.68 5.85
C CYS A 290 -5.77 12.64 4.67
N ALA A 291 -4.82 12.50 3.76
CA ALA A 291 -4.71 13.34 2.58
C ALA A 291 -5.30 12.63 1.36
N SER A 292 -6.25 13.27 0.69
CA SER A 292 -6.91 12.81 -0.54
C SER A 292 -6.54 13.70 -1.73
N ASN A 293 -6.63 13.14 -2.94
CA ASN A 293 -6.66 13.95 -4.16
C ASN A 293 -8.11 14.39 -4.47
N ALA A 294 -8.43 14.74 -5.71
CA ALA A 294 -9.77 15.14 -6.12
C ALA A 294 -10.85 14.06 -5.85
N ASN A 295 -10.44 12.79 -5.70
CA ASN A 295 -11.33 11.70 -5.24
C ASN A 295 -11.40 11.69 -3.70
N ASN A 296 -12.02 12.71 -3.13
CA ASN A 296 -11.97 13.05 -1.71
C ASN A 296 -13.01 12.34 -0.81
N VAL A 297 -13.46 11.15 -1.19
CA VAL A 297 -14.48 10.40 -0.45
C VAL A 297 -14.11 10.18 1.03
N LEU A 298 -12.83 9.98 1.33
CA LEU A 298 -12.35 9.80 2.70
C LEU A 298 -12.38 11.10 3.51
N THR A 299 -12.08 12.24 2.88
CA THR A 299 -12.19 13.56 3.52
C THR A 299 -13.62 13.80 3.96
N ASP A 300 -14.58 13.63 3.05
CA ASP A 300 -15.99 13.81 3.35
C ASP A 300 -16.49 12.83 4.43
N PHE A 301 -16.03 11.57 4.39
CA PHE A 301 -16.37 10.58 5.41
C PHE A 301 -15.84 10.98 6.81
N ILE A 302 -14.57 11.38 6.93
CA ILE A 302 -13.97 11.78 8.22
C ILE A 302 -14.70 13.01 8.78
N ASP A 303 -15.10 13.94 7.91
CA ASP A 303 -15.79 15.17 8.31
C ASP A 303 -17.25 14.96 8.66
N SER A 304 -17.98 14.11 7.93
CA SER A 304 -19.44 13.96 8.07
C SER A 304 -19.89 12.68 8.76
N GLY A 305 -19.09 11.62 8.76
CA GLY A 305 -19.50 10.26 9.13
C GLY A 305 -20.26 9.53 8.02
N VAL A 306 -20.44 10.17 6.87
CA VAL A 306 -21.16 9.61 5.71
C VAL A 306 -20.17 9.19 4.64
N TYR A 307 -20.20 7.92 4.28
CA TYR A 307 -19.47 7.41 3.13
C TYR A 307 -20.40 7.33 1.93
N ASP A 308 -20.07 8.07 0.85
CA ASP A 308 -20.90 8.09 -0.37
C ASP A 308 -20.00 7.98 -1.63
N ARG A 309 -20.08 6.80 -2.31
CA ARG A 309 -19.34 6.54 -3.55
C ARG A 309 -20.04 7.04 -4.81
N ARG A 310 -21.26 7.57 -4.71
CA ARG A 310 -22.09 8.06 -5.82
C ARG A 310 -21.65 9.45 -6.23
N ARG A 311 -20.47 9.53 -6.77
CA ARG A 311 -19.79 10.78 -7.21
C ARG A 311 -18.97 10.52 -8.48
N PRO A 312 -18.61 11.57 -9.24
CA PRO A 312 -17.68 11.42 -10.36
C PRO A 312 -16.36 10.80 -9.92
N PHE A 313 -15.79 9.97 -10.78
CA PHE A 313 -14.43 9.49 -10.65
C PHE A 313 -13.49 10.42 -11.41
N HIS A 314 -12.42 10.86 -10.78
CA HIS A 314 -11.41 11.73 -11.37
C HIS A 314 -10.12 10.95 -11.61
N VAL A 315 -9.61 11.01 -12.84
CA VAL A 315 -8.26 10.54 -13.16
C VAL A 315 -7.30 11.69 -12.84
N THR A 316 -6.36 11.45 -11.94
CA THR A 316 -5.46 12.50 -11.43
C THR A 316 -3.99 12.16 -11.66
N THR A 317 -3.11 13.11 -11.35
CA THR A 317 -1.65 12.92 -11.39
C THR A 317 -1.13 12.04 -10.24
N SER A 318 -1.99 11.69 -9.25
CA SER A 318 -1.68 10.78 -8.13
C SER A 318 -2.51 9.50 -8.17
N PRO A 319 -2.35 8.63 -9.18
CA PRO A 319 -3.30 7.55 -9.53
C PRO A 319 -3.47 6.48 -8.46
N SER A 320 -2.52 6.29 -7.55
CA SER A 320 -2.68 5.32 -6.44
C SER A 320 -3.73 5.75 -5.41
N MET A 321 -4.20 7.00 -5.48
CA MET A 321 -5.25 7.57 -4.63
C MET A 321 -6.59 7.70 -5.37
N ASP A 322 -6.65 7.36 -6.67
CA ASP A 322 -7.87 7.40 -7.48
C ASP A 322 -8.78 6.24 -7.09
N ILE A 323 -9.60 6.45 -6.08
CA ILE A 323 -10.55 5.46 -5.56
C ILE A 323 -11.89 6.09 -5.21
N LEU A 324 -12.95 5.30 -5.35
CA LEU A 324 -14.27 5.60 -4.79
C LEU A 324 -14.66 4.66 -3.64
N VAL A 325 -13.98 3.51 -3.51
CA VAL A 325 -14.16 2.55 -2.43
C VAL A 325 -12.82 2.30 -1.74
N SER A 326 -12.75 2.67 -0.47
CA SER A 326 -11.56 2.52 0.36
C SER A 326 -11.66 1.26 1.22
N SER A 327 -11.05 0.17 0.75
CA SER A 327 -11.32 -1.19 1.23
C SER A 327 -10.95 -1.43 2.70
N ASN A 328 -9.84 -0.86 3.21
CA ASN A 328 -9.42 -1.13 4.59
C ASN A 328 -10.10 -0.23 5.63
N LEU A 329 -10.91 0.74 5.21
CA LEU A 329 -11.71 1.55 6.13
C LEU A 329 -12.64 0.66 6.98
N GLU A 330 -13.13 -0.44 6.42
CA GLU A 330 -13.92 -1.46 7.11
C GLU A 330 -13.24 -1.95 8.40
N ARG A 331 -11.92 -2.13 8.39
CA ARG A 331 -11.17 -2.53 9.60
C ARG A 331 -11.20 -1.45 10.68
N LEU A 332 -11.04 -0.18 10.30
CA LEU A 332 -11.15 0.93 11.26
C LEU A 332 -12.54 0.98 11.88
N LEU A 333 -13.60 0.84 11.05
CA LEU A 333 -14.97 0.83 11.51
C LEU A 333 -15.22 -0.28 12.55
N TYR A 334 -14.68 -1.48 12.29
CA TYR A 334 -14.73 -2.58 13.24
C TYR A 334 -13.96 -2.25 14.54
N PHE A 335 -12.72 -1.78 14.44
CA PHE A 335 -11.91 -1.49 15.62
C PHE A 335 -12.53 -0.41 16.52
N LEU A 336 -13.22 0.56 15.95
CA LEU A 336 -13.88 1.62 16.70
C LEU A 336 -15.25 1.22 17.23
N SER A 337 -16.05 0.45 16.47
CA SER A 337 -17.41 0.03 16.89
C SER A 337 -17.41 -1.22 17.75
N LYS A 338 -16.45 -2.13 17.56
CA LYS A 338 -16.40 -3.50 18.11
C LYS A 338 -17.66 -4.32 17.78
N ASP A 339 -18.35 -3.98 16.70
CA ASP A 339 -19.64 -4.53 16.33
C ASP A 339 -19.63 -5.02 14.88
N THR A 340 -19.57 -6.34 14.73
CA THR A 340 -19.49 -7.00 13.43
C THR A 340 -20.79 -6.91 12.63
N GLU A 341 -21.95 -6.87 13.30
CA GLU A 341 -23.26 -6.78 12.64
C GLU A 341 -23.44 -5.38 12.01
N ARG A 342 -23.05 -4.33 12.75
CA ARG A 342 -23.04 -2.96 12.20
C ARG A 342 -22.13 -2.83 11.00
N VAL A 343 -20.91 -3.40 11.08
CA VAL A 343 -19.97 -3.37 9.96
C VAL A 343 -20.53 -4.11 8.75
N ALA A 344 -21.09 -5.31 8.94
CA ALA A 344 -21.75 -6.05 7.87
C ALA A 344 -22.90 -5.24 7.24
N GLY A 345 -23.70 -4.56 8.07
CA GLY A 345 -24.78 -3.68 7.64
C GLY A 345 -24.28 -2.50 6.78
N TRP A 346 -23.23 -1.80 7.21
CA TRP A 346 -22.63 -0.70 6.43
C TRP A 346 -22.04 -1.18 5.10
N MET A 347 -21.38 -2.32 5.09
CA MET A 347 -20.81 -2.88 3.84
C MET A 347 -21.92 -3.32 2.87
N LYS A 348 -23.03 -3.83 3.40
CA LYS A 348 -24.21 -4.13 2.60
C LYS A 348 -24.83 -2.86 2.00
N GLN A 349 -25.02 -1.80 2.80
CA GLN A 349 -25.51 -0.50 2.32
C GLN A 349 -24.59 0.09 1.25
N LEU A 350 -23.25 0.00 1.45
CA LEU A 350 -22.30 0.46 0.45
C LEU A 350 -22.43 -0.32 -0.87
N SER A 351 -22.66 -1.63 -0.80
CA SER A 351 -22.87 -2.47 -1.98
C SER A 351 -24.16 -2.10 -2.72
N ASP A 352 -25.29 -2.04 -1.99
CA ASP A 352 -26.62 -1.96 -2.55
C ASP A 352 -27.02 -0.52 -2.91
N GLU A 353 -26.65 0.44 -2.04
CA GLU A 353 -27.08 1.84 -2.14
C GLU A 353 -25.92 2.79 -2.53
N GLY A 354 -24.68 2.33 -2.46
CA GLY A 354 -23.48 3.15 -2.69
C GLY A 354 -23.14 4.12 -1.56
N ARG A 355 -23.84 4.03 -0.40
CA ARG A 355 -23.72 4.97 0.72
C ARG A 355 -24.01 4.29 2.05
N TYR A 356 -23.34 4.74 3.13
CA TYR A 356 -23.71 4.43 4.51
C TYR A 356 -23.40 5.63 5.43
N ASP A 357 -24.03 5.65 6.61
CA ASP A 357 -23.80 6.63 7.68
C ASP A 357 -23.45 5.88 8.97
N VAL A 358 -22.32 6.24 9.58
CA VAL A 358 -21.85 5.58 10.82
C VAL A 358 -22.47 6.19 12.08
N GLY A 359 -23.16 7.32 11.96
CA GLY A 359 -23.75 8.06 13.05
C GLY A 359 -22.77 8.94 13.84
N PRO A 360 -23.32 9.81 14.73
CA PRO A 360 -22.51 10.85 15.38
C PRO A 360 -21.47 10.31 16.36
N GLU A 361 -21.75 9.21 17.04
CA GLU A 361 -20.81 8.61 18.02
C GLU A 361 -19.55 8.08 17.34
N LEU A 362 -19.70 7.27 16.27
CA LEU A 362 -18.55 6.72 15.58
C LEU A 362 -17.80 7.78 14.79
N ARG A 363 -18.52 8.77 14.22
CA ARG A 363 -17.89 9.96 13.64
C ARG A 363 -17.00 10.66 14.65
N ALA A 364 -17.48 10.89 15.88
CA ALA A 364 -16.68 11.50 16.94
C ALA A 364 -15.43 10.65 17.29
N ALA A 365 -15.59 9.33 17.33
CA ALA A 365 -14.46 8.41 17.55
C ALA A 365 -13.42 8.48 16.41
N VAL A 366 -13.85 8.54 15.15
CA VAL A 366 -12.95 8.76 14.00
C VAL A 366 -12.21 10.09 14.14
N ARG A 367 -12.93 11.19 14.40
CA ARG A 367 -12.34 12.53 14.51
C ARG A 367 -11.42 12.72 15.72
N ARG A 368 -11.49 11.87 16.72
CA ARG A 368 -10.53 11.88 17.82
C ARG A 368 -9.09 11.66 17.33
N ASP A 369 -8.90 10.80 16.32
CA ASP A 369 -7.59 10.38 15.86
C ASP A 369 -7.26 10.90 14.45
N PHE A 370 -8.27 11.20 13.64
CA PHE A 370 -8.10 11.60 12.24
C PHE A 370 -8.54 13.04 11.98
N GLU A 371 -7.74 13.73 11.20
CA GLU A 371 -8.05 14.94 10.45
C GLU A 371 -7.99 14.60 8.95
N ALA A 372 -8.59 15.43 8.12
CA ALA A 372 -8.59 15.19 6.69
C ALA A 372 -8.46 16.48 5.86
N GLY A 373 -8.04 16.30 4.63
CA GLY A 373 -7.98 17.34 3.63
C GLY A 373 -7.72 16.75 2.25
N PHE A 374 -7.88 17.58 1.22
CA PHE A 374 -7.62 17.16 -0.15
C PHE A 374 -7.08 18.33 -0.98
N CYS A 375 -6.42 18.02 -2.09
CA CYS A 375 -6.06 19.01 -3.10
C CYS A 375 -6.15 18.41 -4.52
N GLY A 376 -6.30 19.28 -5.51
CA GLY A 376 -6.31 18.90 -6.91
C GLY A 376 -4.91 18.88 -7.54
N ASP A 377 -4.86 18.64 -8.86
CA ASP A 377 -3.60 18.50 -9.59
C ASP A 377 -2.82 19.82 -9.68
N ALA A 378 -3.52 20.96 -9.73
CA ALA A 378 -2.87 22.27 -9.76
C ALA A 378 -2.12 22.56 -8.45
N GLU A 379 -2.78 22.37 -7.31
CA GLU A 379 -2.16 22.56 -5.99
C GLU A 379 -1.06 21.50 -5.74
N THR A 380 -1.21 20.31 -6.29
CA THR A 380 -0.18 19.26 -6.24
C THR A 380 1.09 19.71 -6.96
N ALA A 381 0.96 20.26 -8.17
CA ALA A 381 2.08 20.80 -8.94
C ALA A 381 2.75 21.99 -8.23
N GLU A 382 1.96 22.94 -7.70
CA GLU A 382 2.47 24.04 -6.89
C GLU A 382 3.29 23.56 -5.69
N GLU A 383 2.83 22.51 -5.01
CA GLU A 383 3.51 21.98 -3.83
C GLU A 383 4.82 21.27 -4.19
N ILE A 384 4.90 20.53 -5.31
CA ILE A 384 6.16 19.96 -5.82
C ILE A 384 7.17 21.09 -6.05
N ALA A 385 6.78 22.12 -6.80
CA ALA A 385 7.63 23.27 -7.09
C ALA A 385 8.07 24.01 -5.82
N ARG A 386 7.17 24.16 -4.84
CA ARG A 386 7.48 24.82 -3.57
C ARG A 386 8.51 24.06 -2.77
N VAL A 387 8.28 22.76 -2.54
CA VAL A 387 9.18 21.92 -1.73
C VAL A 387 10.56 21.84 -2.37
N TRP A 388 10.61 21.72 -3.71
CA TRP A 388 11.87 21.77 -4.42
C TRP A 388 12.61 23.10 -4.24
N ARG A 389 11.93 24.22 -4.44
CA ARG A 389 12.54 25.57 -4.35
C ARG A 389 13.01 25.89 -2.91
N GLU A 390 12.20 25.53 -1.91
CA GLU A 390 12.45 25.92 -0.52
C GLU A 390 13.41 24.97 0.22
N ASN A 391 13.38 23.69 -0.12
CA ASN A 391 14.11 22.64 0.63
C ASN A 391 15.14 21.89 -0.22
N GLY A 392 15.17 22.09 -1.56
CA GLY A 392 15.99 21.28 -2.45
C GLY A 392 15.62 19.79 -2.38
N TYR A 393 14.39 19.48 -2.00
CA TYR A 393 13.89 18.12 -1.84
C TYR A 393 12.81 17.84 -2.88
N LEU A 394 13.04 16.78 -3.69
CA LEU A 394 12.12 16.40 -4.76
C LEU A 394 11.12 15.38 -4.24
N ILE A 395 9.82 15.65 -4.46
CA ILE A 395 8.73 14.79 -4.05
C ILE A 395 7.86 14.36 -5.24
N ASP A 396 7.24 13.19 -5.13
CA ASP A 396 6.26 12.71 -6.11
C ASP A 396 4.88 13.35 -5.89
N THR A 397 3.98 13.11 -6.84
CA THR A 397 2.63 13.68 -6.82
C THR A 397 1.80 13.27 -5.60
N HIS A 398 1.90 12.03 -5.13
CA HIS A 398 1.19 11.56 -3.93
C HIS A 398 1.74 12.21 -2.67
N THR A 399 3.06 12.27 -2.54
CA THR A 399 3.73 12.95 -1.43
C THR A 399 3.39 14.44 -1.41
N ALA A 400 3.26 15.06 -2.59
CA ALA A 400 2.87 16.46 -2.71
C ALA A 400 1.45 16.72 -2.19
N VAL A 401 0.49 15.83 -2.48
CA VAL A 401 -0.85 15.90 -1.89
C VAL A 401 -0.78 15.90 -0.37
N ALA A 402 -0.02 14.97 0.22
CA ALA A 402 0.12 14.89 1.68
C ALA A 402 0.84 16.13 2.26
N SER A 403 1.91 16.60 1.62
CA SER A 403 2.65 17.80 2.03
C SER A 403 1.74 19.03 2.03
N ARG A 404 0.94 19.25 0.95
CA ARG A 404 -0.02 20.32 0.84
C ARG A 404 -1.07 20.28 1.94
N VAL A 405 -1.69 19.12 2.12
CA VAL A 405 -2.73 18.92 3.13
C VAL A 405 -2.20 19.13 4.55
N LEU A 406 -0.97 18.67 4.86
CA LEU A 406 -0.34 18.93 6.16
C LEU A 406 -0.13 20.43 6.39
N ARG A 407 0.35 21.16 5.39
CA ARG A 407 0.56 22.61 5.48
C ARG A 407 -0.76 23.35 5.73
N GLU A 408 -1.82 22.98 5.03
CA GLU A 408 -3.15 23.55 5.23
C GLU A 408 -3.75 23.19 6.59
N TYR A 409 -3.57 21.95 7.04
CA TYR A 409 -3.95 21.52 8.39
C TYR A 409 -3.28 22.38 9.46
N ARG A 410 -1.95 22.55 9.39
CA ARG A 410 -1.21 23.40 10.32
C ARG A 410 -1.66 24.85 10.31
N ALA A 411 -1.90 25.41 9.13
CA ALA A 411 -2.39 26.78 8.98
C ALA A 411 -3.79 26.97 9.59
N ARG A 412 -4.66 25.99 9.46
CA ARG A 412 -6.03 26.02 9.97
C ARG A 412 -6.11 25.77 11.48
N SER A 413 -5.33 24.83 11.99
CA SER A 413 -5.40 24.37 13.39
C SER A 413 -4.46 25.06 14.34
N GLY A 414 -3.38 25.68 13.84
CA GLY A 414 -2.26 26.17 14.65
C GLY A 414 -1.41 25.05 15.28
N ASP A 415 -1.61 23.78 14.90
CA ASP A 415 -0.89 22.63 15.46
C ASP A 415 0.59 22.65 15.06
N GLY A 416 1.46 22.89 16.05
CA GLY A 416 2.90 22.91 15.89
C GLY A 416 3.60 21.56 16.14
N THR A 417 2.84 20.48 16.34
CA THR A 417 3.40 19.13 16.60
C THR A 417 4.29 18.69 15.44
N PRO A 418 5.49 18.13 15.70
CA PRO A 418 6.31 17.53 14.67
C PRO A 418 5.53 16.51 13.85
N ALA A 419 5.73 16.49 12.53
CA ALA A 419 4.95 15.66 11.65
C ALA A 419 5.80 14.90 10.63
N VAL A 420 5.38 13.68 10.36
CA VAL A 420 5.89 12.80 9.31
C VAL A 420 4.94 12.88 8.11
N VAL A 421 5.44 13.32 6.97
CA VAL A 421 4.78 13.12 5.67
C VAL A 421 5.20 11.76 5.13
N VAL A 422 4.25 10.88 4.85
CA VAL A 422 4.57 9.57 4.29
C VAL A 422 4.80 9.69 2.80
N SER A 423 6.06 9.56 2.37
CA SER A 423 6.50 9.65 0.98
C SER A 423 6.40 8.28 0.32
N THR A 424 5.38 8.09 -0.52
CA THR A 424 4.92 6.77 -0.97
C THR A 424 5.47 6.31 -2.30
N ALA A 425 6.11 7.19 -3.07
CA ALA A 425 6.74 6.84 -4.34
C ALA A 425 7.93 7.73 -4.66
N SER A 426 8.85 7.20 -5.47
CA SER A 426 9.92 8.01 -6.04
C SER A 426 9.36 9.00 -7.05
N PRO A 427 9.80 10.28 -7.05
CA PRO A 427 9.42 11.27 -8.06
C PRO A 427 9.71 10.82 -9.49
N TYR A 428 10.68 9.96 -9.68
CA TYR A 428 11.07 9.39 -10.98
C TYR A 428 10.04 8.42 -11.60
N LYS A 429 9.02 8.01 -10.85
CA LYS A 429 7.87 7.26 -11.40
C LYS A 429 6.86 8.17 -12.12
N PHE A 430 6.89 9.44 -11.80
CA PHE A 430 5.94 10.46 -12.26
C PHE A 430 6.67 11.64 -12.90
N CYS A 431 7.75 11.34 -13.66
CA CYS A 431 8.64 12.34 -14.25
C CYS A 431 7.89 13.42 -15.04
N ASP A 432 6.87 13.05 -15.80
CA ASP A 432 6.04 13.97 -16.58
C ASP A 432 5.40 15.05 -15.68
N SER A 433 4.68 14.63 -14.64
CA SER A 433 4.02 15.56 -13.71
C SER A 433 5.02 16.39 -12.90
N VAL A 434 6.12 15.78 -12.47
CA VAL A 434 7.16 16.46 -11.69
C VAL A 434 7.89 17.50 -12.54
N LEU A 435 8.27 17.16 -13.77
CA LEU A 435 8.92 18.11 -14.70
C LEU A 435 8.01 19.30 -15.03
N ARG A 436 6.71 19.03 -15.33
CA ARG A 436 5.73 20.12 -15.56
C ARG A 436 5.61 21.03 -14.34
N ALA A 437 5.57 20.47 -13.14
CA ALA A 437 5.55 21.25 -11.91
C ALA A 437 6.80 22.15 -11.76
N LEU A 438 7.96 21.70 -12.26
CA LEU A 438 9.20 22.46 -12.27
C LEU A 438 9.33 23.41 -13.48
N GLY A 439 8.32 23.49 -14.36
CA GLY A 439 8.33 24.34 -15.55
C GLY A 439 9.23 23.81 -16.69
N VAL A 440 9.48 22.51 -16.73
CA VAL A 440 10.30 21.83 -17.74
C VAL A 440 9.40 21.11 -18.75
N GLU A 441 9.73 21.21 -20.03
CA GLU A 441 8.99 20.54 -21.11
C GLU A 441 9.03 19.00 -21.00
N THR A 442 7.92 18.36 -21.36
CA THR A 442 7.68 16.90 -21.23
C THR A 442 7.33 16.23 -22.57
N ASP A 443 7.78 16.76 -23.67
CA ASP A 443 7.53 16.31 -25.06
C ASP A 443 8.42 15.11 -25.49
N ALA A 444 8.68 14.20 -24.58
CA ALA A 444 9.53 13.03 -24.80
C ALA A 444 8.89 11.76 -24.25
N PRO A 445 9.30 10.56 -24.73
CA PRO A 445 8.89 9.28 -24.14
C PRO A 445 9.25 9.19 -22.66
N GLY A 446 8.44 8.45 -21.87
CA GLY A 446 8.55 8.39 -20.41
C GLY A 446 9.94 8.05 -19.87
N THR A 447 10.70 7.18 -20.57
CA THR A 447 12.08 6.83 -20.15
C THR A 447 13.10 7.94 -20.38
N GLU A 448 12.91 8.79 -21.39
CA GLU A 448 13.75 9.97 -21.61
C GLU A 448 13.51 11.06 -20.58
N LEU A 449 12.29 11.16 -20.05
CA LEU A 449 11.93 12.11 -19.00
C LEU A 449 12.70 11.85 -17.70
N ILE A 450 13.11 10.59 -17.44
CA ILE A 450 14.00 10.24 -16.31
C ILE A 450 15.29 11.05 -16.40
N GLY A 451 15.98 10.98 -17.54
CA GLY A 451 17.23 11.72 -17.75
C GLY A 451 17.03 13.25 -17.79
N ARG A 452 15.85 13.75 -18.25
CA ARG A 452 15.53 15.18 -18.17
C ARG A 452 15.38 15.64 -16.72
N LEU A 453 14.70 14.82 -15.87
CA LEU A 453 14.53 15.13 -14.46
C LEU A 453 15.87 15.13 -13.72
N GLU A 454 16.75 14.17 -13.98
CA GLU A 454 18.12 14.17 -13.43
C GLU A 454 18.88 15.46 -13.79
N ARG A 455 18.86 15.89 -15.06
CA ARG A 455 19.52 17.12 -15.49
C ARG A 455 18.93 18.38 -14.89
N ALA A 456 17.59 18.44 -14.77
CA ALA A 456 16.89 19.60 -14.25
C ALA A 456 17.10 19.81 -12.74
N THR A 457 17.29 18.71 -12.00
CA THR A 457 17.34 18.74 -10.52
C THR A 457 18.72 18.39 -9.95
N GLY A 458 19.60 17.77 -10.72
CA GLY A 458 20.88 17.24 -10.22
C GLY A 458 20.71 16.03 -9.29
N THR A 459 19.47 15.51 -9.11
CA THR A 459 19.23 14.27 -8.34
C THR A 459 19.43 13.03 -9.23
N ARG A 460 19.41 11.85 -8.66
CA ARG A 460 19.60 10.59 -9.38
C ARG A 460 18.36 9.72 -9.29
N ALA A 461 17.99 9.12 -10.42
CA ALA A 461 16.95 8.12 -10.47
C ALA A 461 17.37 6.85 -9.72
N PRO A 462 16.45 6.20 -8.95
CA PRO A 462 16.70 4.86 -8.43
C PRO A 462 17.10 3.89 -9.55
N ALA A 463 18.06 3.00 -9.28
CA ALA A 463 18.60 2.07 -10.29
C ALA A 463 17.54 1.25 -11.05
N PRO A 464 16.45 0.78 -10.41
CA PRO A 464 15.37 0.07 -11.10
C PRO A 464 14.68 0.90 -12.20
N LEU A 465 14.64 2.24 -12.06
CA LEU A 465 14.04 3.16 -13.03
C LEU A 465 15.08 3.66 -14.06
N ALA A 466 16.28 4.00 -13.62
CA ALA A 466 17.35 4.46 -14.50
C ALA A 466 17.68 3.46 -15.61
N ASN A 467 17.64 2.17 -15.29
CA ASN A 467 17.99 1.08 -16.21
C ASN A 467 16.79 0.56 -17.06
N LEU A 468 15.63 1.18 -16.94
CA LEU A 468 14.38 0.65 -17.52
C LEU A 468 14.40 0.67 -19.06
N ALA A 469 14.92 1.72 -19.67
CA ALA A 469 14.96 1.88 -21.14
C ALA A 469 15.74 0.79 -21.88
N GLY A 470 16.73 0.18 -21.24
CA GLY A 470 17.57 -0.86 -21.82
C GLY A 470 17.08 -2.30 -21.59
N ARG A 471 15.96 -2.50 -20.89
CA ARG A 471 15.43 -3.83 -20.58
C ARG A 471 14.66 -4.41 -21.77
N ALA A 472 14.85 -5.71 -22.03
CA ALA A 472 14.10 -6.42 -23.06
C ALA A 472 12.63 -6.58 -22.63
N VAL A 473 11.71 -6.26 -23.53
CA VAL A 473 10.28 -6.57 -23.36
C VAL A 473 10.10 -8.09 -23.45
N ARG A 474 9.54 -8.69 -22.41
CA ARG A 474 9.27 -10.15 -22.33
C ARG A 474 7.81 -10.49 -22.54
N PHE A 475 6.91 -9.57 -22.29
CA PHE A 475 5.47 -9.78 -22.32
C PHE A 475 4.82 -8.75 -23.24
N ASP A 476 4.24 -9.22 -24.34
CA ASP A 476 3.54 -8.40 -25.35
C ASP A 476 2.11 -8.87 -25.62
N MET A 477 1.65 -9.91 -24.88
CA MET A 477 0.31 -10.45 -25.02
C MET A 477 -0.73 -9.39 -24.68
N CYS A 478 -1.75 -9.28 -25.56
CA CYS A 478 -2.94 -8.48 -25.35
C CYS A 478 -4.18 -9.29 -25.70
N VAL A 479 -5.20 -9.25 -24.86
CA VAL A 479 -6.45 -9.99 -25.07
C VAL A 479 -7.66 -9.09 -24.81
N ALA A 480 -8.80 -9.43 -25.43
CA ALA A 480 -10.10 -8.90 -25.03
C ALA A 480 -10.45 -9.38 -23.60
N PRO A 481 -11.34 -8.68 -22.86
CA PRO A 481 -11.70 -9.05 -21.48
C PRO A 481 -12.13 -10.50 -21.30
N GLU A 482 -12.79 -11.09 -22.30
CA GLU A 482 -13.24 -12.49 -22.29
C GLU A 482 -12.08 -13.49 -22.42
N GLY A 483 -10.95 -13.06 -22.95
CA GLY A 483 -9.76 -13.90 -23.16
C GLY A 483 -8.96 -14.15 -21.87
N GLN A 484 -9.16 -13.38 -20.81
CA GLN A 484 -8.38 -13.48 -19.58
C GLN A 484 -8.40 -14.89 -18.94
N LYS A 485 -9.55 -15.58 -18.94
CA LYS A 485 -9.67 -16.95 -18.42
C LYS A 485 -8.73 -17.90 -19.16
N ARG A 486 -8.70 -17.85 -20.49
CA ARG A 486 -7.81 -18.69 -21.31
C ARG A 486 -6.34 -18.44 -20.96
N VAL A 487 -5.94 -17.19 -20.78
CA VAL A 487 -4.56 -16.84 -20.38
C VAL A 487 -4.19 -17.50 -19.06
N VAL A 488 -5.10 -17.53 -18.08
CA VAL A 488 -4.87 -18.22 -16.78
C VAL A 488 -4.70 -19.73 -16.98
N GLU A 489 -5.55 -20.37 -17.82
CA GLU A 489 -5.47 -21.80 -18.10
C GLU A 489 -4.16 -22.18 -18.80
N GLU A 490 -3.72 -21.39 -19.78
CA GLU A 490 -2.47 -21.59 -20.51
C GLU A 490 -1.24 -21.37 -19.60
N PHE A 491 -1.29 -20.35 -18.71
CA PHE A 491 -0.20 -20.06 -17.78
C PHE A 491 0.00 -21.11 -16.69
N LEU A 492 -1.07 -21.82 -16.32
CA LEU A 492 -1.02 -22.86 -15.29
C LEU A 492 -0.86 -24.27 -15.85
N GLY A 493 -0.89 -24.44 -17.16
CA GLY A 493 -0.62 -25.67 -17.88
C GLY A 493 -1.81 -26.61 -17.93
#